data_3b24ea4f74fad0d91218f81eb49c31d9
#
_entry.id   3b24ea4f74fad0d91218f81eb49c31d9
#
_cell.length_a   1.000
_cell.length_b   1.000
_cell.length_c   1.000
_cell.angle_alpha   90.00
_cell.angle_beta   90.00
_cell.angle_gamma   90.00
#
_symmetry.space_group_name_H-M   'P 1'
#
loop_
_entity.id
_entity.type
_entity.pdbx_description
1 polymer ?
#
loop_
_entity_poly.entity_id
_entity_poly.type
_entity_poly.pdbx_seq_one_letter_code
_entity_poly.pdbx_strand_id
1 'polypeptide(L)'
;MIYDLTILSLLPNTLGAVMPILPETYRSFSATGKPLGAFACEFGTLNRFAFLTAYEGVEALAEERARLMTADDPYKIGPYLAGVMSTAFKPLSFAKPIVPGNYGPFYEFRTYTLAPNGLAGTEAAWAKIIDRRHEMSPLLTNMASIEEGPQKMVHIWPYQTIESRVAARAQASKEGIWPPPGGSGSLTNLQSELFVATAFSDLK
;
A
#
# COMPACT_ATOMS: atom_id res chain seq x y z
N MET A 1 1.44 16.05 0.71
CA MET A 1 1.69 14.75 1.39
C MET A 1 2.05 13.72 0.34
N ILE A 2 3.07 12.93 0.57
CA ILE A 2 3.52 11.81 -0.25
C ILE A 2 3.48 10.57 0.64
N TYR A 3 3.07 9.44 0.08
CA TYR A 3 3.18 8.14 0.73
C TYR A 3 4.32 7.36 0.11
N ASP A 4 5.11 6.69 0.94
CA ASP A 4 6.08 5.70 0.50
C ASP A 4 5.60 4.31 0.90
N LEU A 5 5.60 3.39 -0.05
CA LEU A 5 5.33 1.99 0.18
C LEU A 5 6.63 1.22 0.04
N THR A 6 7.23 0.87 1.18
CA THR A 6 8.45 0.06 1.24
C THR A 6 8.08 -1.41 1.41
N ILE A 7 8.51 -2.25 0.47
CA ILE A 7 8.38 -3.71 0.52
C ILE A 7 9.73 -4.32 0.88
N LEU A 8 9.78 -4.97 2.03
CA LEU A 8 10.92 -5.77 2.47
C LEU A 8 10.67 -7.24 2.09
N SER A 9 11.52 -7.80 1.26
CA SER A 9 11.51 -9.22 0.88
C SER A 9 12.57 -9.96 1.70
N LEU A 10 12.17 -11.01 2.42
CA LEU A 10 13.05 -11.77 3.27
C LEU A 10 13.55 -13.04 2.56
N LEU A 11 14.74 -13.46 2.93
CA LEU A 11 15.25 -14.79 2.60
C LEU A 11 14.34 -15.88 3.22
N PRO A 12 14.17 -17.02 2.58
CA PRO A 12 13.40 -18.13 3.14
C PRO A 12 13.92 -18.57 4.52
N ASN A 13 13.00 -18.96 5.39
CA ASN A 13 13.28 -19.47 6.74
C ASN A 13 13.89 -18.45 7.73
N THR A 14 13.85 -17.15 7.43
CA THR A 14 14.40 -16.10 8.33
C THR A 14 13.33 -15.39 9.17
N LEU A 15 12.05 -15.66 8.94
CA LEU A 15 10.93 -14.97 9.57
C LEU A 15 11.04 -14.95 11.12
N GLY A 16 11.38 -16.09 11.74
CA GLY A 16 11.53 -16.18 13.20
C GLY A 16 12.62 -15.27 13.77
N ALA A 17 13.72 -15.06 13.02
CA ALA A 17 14.80 -14.17 13.42
C ALA A 17 14.43 -12.68 13.21
N VAL A 18 13.63 -12.39 12.20
CA VAL A 18 13.30 -11.02 11.79
C VAL A 18 12.14 -10.44 12.60
N MET A 19 11.13 -11.24 12.93
CA MET A 19 9.92 -10.78 13.63
C MET A 19 10.18 -9.96 14.91
N PRO A 20 11.13 -10.32 15.79
CA PRO A 20 11.45 -9.51 16.97
C PRO A 20 12.05 -8.12 16.65
N ILE A 21 12.68 -7.97 15.48
CA ILE A 21 13.40 -6.75 15.07
C ILE A 21 12.46 -5.78 14.33
N LEU A 22 11.50 -6.30 13.59
CA LEU A 22 10.60 -5.50 12.73
C LEU A 22 9.92 -4.32 13.45
N PRO A 23 9.50 -4.39 14.73
CA PRO A 23 8.94 -3.22 15.40
C PRO A 23 9.92 -2.06 15.50
N GLU A 24 11.21 -2.33 15.64
CA GLU A 24 12.24 -1.29 15.64
C GLU A 24 12.51 -0.76 14.24
N THR A 25 12.56 -1.63 13.23
CA THR A 25 12.65 -1.26 11.82
C THR A 25 11.49 -0.32 11.45
N TYR A 26 10.25 -0.68 11.80
CA TYR A 26 9.08 0.15 11.53
C TYR A 26 9.17 1.53 12.19
N ARG A 27 9.56 1.59 13.46
CA ARG A 27 9.73 2.86 14.18
C ARG A 27 10.86 3.73 13.61
N SER A 28 11.88 3.15 12.98
CA SER A 28 12.98 3.94 12.42
C SER A 28 12.55 4.92 11.33
N PHE A 29 11.45 4.63 10.61
CA PHE A 29 10.88 5.55 9.61
C PHE A 29 10.25 6.82 10.21
N SER A 30 10.06 6.88 11.53
CA SER A 30 9.58 8.12 12.19
C SER A 30 10.64 9.23 12.28
N ALA A 31 11.86 8.96 11.88
CA ALA A 31 12.93 9.98 11.89
C ALA A 31 12.65 11.17 10.97
N THR A 32 12.06 10.90 9.79
CA THR A 32 11.76 11.91 8.76
C THR A 32 10.33 11.85 8.26
N GLY A 33 9.60 10.76 8.54
CA GLY A 33 8.24 10.53 8.12
C GLY A 33 7.31 10.14 9.27
N LYS A 34 6.07 9.85 8.93
CA LYS A 34 5.07 9.30 9.85
C LYS A 34 4.73 7.88 9.42
N PRO A 35 5.22 6.84 10.10
CA PRO A 35 4.76 5.47 9.86
C PRO A 35 3.24 5.39 10.05
N LEU A 36 2.56 4.71 9.13
CA LEU A 36 1.10 4.55 9.15
C LEU A 36 0.70 3.10 9.33
N GLY A 37 1.40 2.16 8.67
CA GLY A 37 1.04 0.77 8.73
C GLY A 37 2.19 -0.17 8.39
N ALA A 38 2.15 -1.34 9.02
CA ALA A 38 3.08 -2.44 8.80
C ALA A 38 2.29 -3.74 8.61
N PHE A 39 2.53 -4.42 7.50
CA PHE A 39 1.71 -5.53 7.05
C PHE A 39 2.58 -6.69 6.61
N ALA A 40 2.20 -7.92 6.98
CA ALA A 40 2.82 -9.16 6.51
C ALA A 40 2.02 -9.73 5.34
N CYS A 41 2.69 -10.15 4.27
CA CYS A 41 2.02 -10.77 3.13
C CYS A 41 1.49 -12.16 3.50
N GLU A 42 0.17 -12.35 3.36
CA GLU A 42 -0.51 -13.61 3.60
C GLU A 42 -0.74 -14.38 2.29
N PHE A 43 -1.25 -13.70 1.25
CA PHE A 43 -1.43 -14.26 -0.09
C PHE A 43 -0.78 -13.35 -1.14
N GLY A 44 0.06 -13.94 -1.96
CA GLY A 44 0.83 -13.27 -3.00
C GLY A 44 2.27 -13.78 -3.00
N THR A 45 3.24 -12.89 -3.17
CA THR A 45 4.64 -13.24 -3.00
C THR A 45 4.99 -13.30 -1.51
N LEU A 46 5.32 -14.49 -1.01
CA LEU A 46 5.56 -14.76 0.40
C LEU A 46 6.83 -14.12 0.94
N ASN A 47 6.99 -14.19 2.28
CA ASN A 47 8.14 -13.65 3.02
C ASN A 47 8.37 -12.15 2.76
N ARG A 48 7.27 -11.37 2.65
CA ARG A 48 7.33 -9.94 2.47
C ARG A 48 6.58 -9.17 3.56
N PHE A 49 7.13 -8.01 3.88
CA PHE A 49 6.47 -7.01 4.71
C PHE A 49 6.30 -5.73 3.90
N ALA A 50 5.14 -5.11 4.02
CA ALA A 50 4.84 -3.81 3.46
C ALA A 50 4.80 -2.77 4.58
N PHE A 51 5.57 -1.69 4.45
CA PHE A 51 5.55 -0.54 5.34
C PHE A 51 5.02 0.67 4.57
N LEU A 52 3.98 1.28 5.10
CA LEU A 52 3.37 2.48 4.55
C LEU A 52 3.74 3.67 5.45
N THR A 53 4.44 4.65 4.88
CA THR A 53 4.90 5.85 5.59
C THR A 53 4.43 7.11 4.88
N ALA A 54 3.98 8.12 5.61
CA ALA A 54 3.62 9.43 5.07
C ALA A 54 4.76 10.43 5.26
N TYR A 55 4.98 11.26 4.25
CA TYR A 55 5.91 12.37 4.26
C TYR A 55 5.19 13.66 3.89
N GLU A 56 5.62 14.80 4.43
CA GLU A 56 5.00 16.09 4.13
C GLU A 56 5.17 16.49 2.66
N GLY A 57 6.30 16.12 2.04
CA GLY A 57 6.60 16.38 0.64
C GLY A 57 7.68 15.47 0.10
N VAL A 58 8.09 15.74 -1.12
CA VAL A 58 9.16 14.97 -1.80
C VAL A 58 10.53 15.24 -1.16
N GLU A 59 10.72 16.41 -0.57
CA GLU A 59 11.95 16.80 0.12
C GLU A 59 12.18 15.93 1.35
N ALA A 60 11.16 15.77 2.22
CA ALA A 60 11.26 14.91 3.40
C ALA A 60 11.49 13.42 3.03
N LEU A 61 10.89 12.96 1.94
CA LEU A 61 11.16 11.62 1.41
C LEU A 61 12.59 11.50 0.87
N ALA A 62 13.10 12.54 0.20
CA ALA A 62 14.48 12.54 -0.29
C ALA A 62 15.50 12.50 0.86
N GLU A 63 15.23 13.22 1.96
CA GLU A 63 16.04 13.17 3.18
C GLU A 63 16.06 11.75 3.77
N GLU A 64 14.91 11.08 3.85
CA GLU A 64 14.85 9.69 4.31
C GLU A 64 15.65 8.76 3.41
N ARG A 65 15.50 8.87 2.10
CA ARG A 65 16.25 8.06 1.15
C ARG A 65 17.76 8.27 1.27
N ALA A 66 18.20 9.53 1.45
CA ALA A 66 19.61 9.85 1.70
C ALA A 66 20.11 9.22 3.02
N ARG A 67 19.30 9.28 4.09
CA ARG A 67 19.60 8.64 5.37
C ARG A 67 19.75 7.12 5.23
N LEU A 68 18.81 6.48 4.53
CA LEU A 68 18.86 5.02 4.28
C LEU A 68 20.06 4.61 3.44
N MET A 69 20.45 5.41 2.44
CA MET A 69 21.61 5.13 1.58
C MET A 69 22.96 5.20 2.31
N THR A 70 23.06 5.98 3.38
CA THR A 70 24.31 6.20 4.12
C THR A 70 24.42 5.37 5.40
N ALA A 71 23.37 4.68 5.81
CA ALA A 71 23.37 3.82 6.98
C ALA A 71 23.94 2.42 6.66
N ASP A 72 24.71 1.84 7.59
CA ASP A 72 25.31 0.49 7.41
C ASP A 72 24.21 -0.60 7.30
N ASP A 73 23.21 -0.56 8.16
CA ASP A 73 22.03 -1.44 8.11
C ASP A 73 20.76 -0.64 8.37
N PRO A 74 20.22 0.02 7.33
CA PRO A 74 19.11 0.96 7.47
C PRO A 74 17.82 0.33 7.99
N TYR A 75 17.64 -0.97 7.73
CA TYR A 75 16.46 -1.72 8.13
C TYR A 75 16.69 -2.61 9.36
N LYS A 76 17.93 -2.70 9.86
CA LYS A 76 18.35 -3.53 11.01
C LYS A 76 18.16 -5.04 10.80
N ILE A 77 17.89 -5.45 9.58
CA ILE A 77 17.65 -6.83 9.15
C ILE A 77 18.41 -7.17 7.86
N GLY A 78 19.43 -6.39 7.51
CA GLY A 78 20.20 -6.55 6.27
C GLY A 78 20.61 -7.99 5.95
N PRO A 79 21.15 -8.78 6.89
CA PRO A 79 21.53 -10.18 6.64
C PRO A 79 20.38 -11.10 6.24
N TYR A 80 19.14 -10.70 6.47
CA TYR A 80 17.94 -11.48 6.19
C TYR A 80 17.16 -11.01 4.96
N LEU A 81 17.59 -9.90 4.33
CA LEU A 81 16.90 -9.31 3.18
C LEU A 81 17.30 -10.02 1.87
N ALA A 82 16.31 -10.43 1.12
CA ALA A 82 16.46 -10.79 -0.30
C ALA A 82 16.34 -9.56 -1.21
N GLY A 83 15.67 -8.51 -0.76
CA GLY A 83 15.54 -7.26 -1.48
C GLY A 83 14.65 -6.24 -0.78
N VAL A 84 14.80 -5.00 -1.21
CA VAL A 84 13.97 -3.87 -0.77
C VAL A 84 13.46 -3.15 -2.00
N MET A 85 12.17 -2.81 -2.00
CA MET A 85 11.57 -1.95 -3.02
C MET A 85 10.79 -0.85 -2.30
N SER A 86 11.15 0.40 -2.55
CA SER A 86 10.45 1.57 -2.07
C SER A 86 9.88 2.32 -3.27
N THR A 87 8.61 2.68 -3.21
CA THR A 87 7.94 3.43 -4.27
C THR A 87 7.17 4.59 -3.65
N ALA A 88 7.42 5.78 -4.17
CA ALA A 88 6.72 6.99 -3.76
C ALA A 88 5.41 7.16 -4.53
N PHE A 89 4.36 7.57 -3.81
CA PHE A 89 3.01 7.75 -4.33
C PHE A 89 2.42 9.08 -3.91
N LYS A 90 1.64 9.66 -4.82
CA LYS A 90 0.74 10.79 -4.52
C LYS A 90 -0.70 10.27 -4.41
N PRO A 91 -1.44 10.61 -3.33
CA PRO A 91 -2.86 10.29 -3.25
C PRO A 91 -3.63 10.88 -4.44
N LEU A 92 -4.63 10.15 -4.94
CA LEU A 92 -5.56 10.68 -5.92
C LEU A 92 -6.48 11.72 -5.29
N SER A 93 -7.08 12.60 -6.10
CA SER A 93 -7.82 13.78 -5.64
C SER A 93 -8.99 13.48 -4.69
N PHE A 94 -9.61 12.32 -4.83
CA PHE A 94 -10.71 11.86 -3.97
C PHE A 94 -10.25 11.06 -2.74
N ALA A 95 -8.96 10.70 -2.66
CA ALA A 95 -8.45 9.92 -1.54
C ALA A 95 -8.34 10.79 -0.28
N LYS A 96 -8.96 10.34 0.80
CA LYS A 96 -8.84 11.01 2.10
C LYS A 96 -7.49 10.71 2.75
N PRO A 97 -6.97 11.63 3.59
CA PRO A 97 -5.78 11.34 4.38
C PRO A 97 -5.96 10.07 5.20
N ILE A 98 -4.92 9.25 5.26
CA ILE A 98 -4.94 8.05 6.09
C ILE A 98 -4.88 8.44 7.56
N VAL A 99 -5.83 7.94 8.33
CA VAL A 99 -5.88 8.11 9.78
C VAL A 99 -5.59 6.77 10.45
N PRO A 100 -4.61 6.67 11.36
CA PRO A 100 -4.39 5.46 12.15
C PRO A 100 -5.68 5.01 12.87
N GLY A 101 -5.88 3.70 12.97
CA GLY A 101 -7.09 3.16 13.58
C GLY A 101 -7.30 1.68 13.30
N ASN A 102 -8.40 1.16 13.83
CA ASN A 102 -8.80 -0.23 13.66
C ASN A 102 -9.77 -0.37 12.48
N TYR A 103 -9.26 -0.89 11.36
CA TYR A 103 -10.02 -1.13 10.14
C TYR A 103 -10.24 -2.63 9.88
N GLY A 104 -9.60 -3.50 10.66
CA GLY A 104 -9.61 -4.94 10.53
C GLY A 104 -8.23 -5.51 10.23
N PRO A 105 -8.05 -6.85 10.39
CA PRO A 105 -6.74 -7.46 10.24
C PRO A 105 -6.29 -7.62 8.79
N PHE A 106 -7.21 -7.67 7.82
CA PHE A 106 -6.91 -7.99 6.43
C PHE A 106 -6.87 -6.74 5.55
N TYR A 107 -5.82 -6.60 4.75
CA TYR A 107 -5.62 -5.49 3.83
C TYR A 107 -5.35 -6.03 2.42
N GLU A 108 -6.27 -5.78 1.49
CA GLU A 108 -6.06 -6.09 0.08
C GLU A 108 -5.30 -4.93 -0.59
N PHE A 109 -4.08 -5.20 -1.03
CA PHE A 109 -3.28 -4.28 -1.83
C PHE A 109 -3.46 -4.63 -3.30
N ARG A 110 -4.01 -3.69 -4.05
CA ARG A 110 -4.19 -3.86 -5.48
C ARG A 110 -3.28 -2.89 -6.22
N THR A 111 -2.34 -3.45 -6.97
CA THR A 111 -1.39 -2.68 -7.77
C THR A 111 -1.75 -2.83 -9.25
N TYR A 112 -2.09 -1.73 -9.88
CA TYR A 112 -2.41 -1.68 -11.30
C TYR A 112 -1.34 -0.90 -12.04
N THR A 113 -0.91 -1.41 -13.20
CA THR A 113 -0.08 -0.66 -14.13
C THR A 113 -0.98 0.05 -15.14
N LEU A 114 -0.70 1.32 -15.38
CA LEU A 114 -1.44 2.16 -16.31
C LEU A 114 -0.70 2.26 -17.65
N ALA A 115 -1.46 2.30 -18.73
CA ALA A 115 -0.94 2.74 -20.03
C ALA A 115 -0.51 4.21 -19.95
N PRO A 116 0.41 4.67 -20.81
CA PRO A 116 0.76 6.08 -20.90
C PRO A 116 -0.48 6.98 -20.97
N ASN A 117 -0.50 8.06 -20.21
CA ASN A 117 -1.62 9.02 -20.09
C ASN A 117 -2.94 8.45 -19.53
N GLY A 118 -2.93 7.23 -18.98
CA GLY A 118 -4.14 6.55 -18.47
C GLY A 118 -4.66 7.06 -17.14
N LEU A 119 -3.83 7.78 -16.33
CA LEU A 119 -4.16 8.15 -14.97
C LEU A 119 -5.39 9.05 -14.87
N ALA A 120 -5.43 10.14 -15.64
CA ALA A 120 -6.51 11.13 -15.55
C ALA A 120 -7.89 10.53 -15.84
N GLY A 121 -8.01 9.68 -16.87
CA GLY A 121 -9.26 9.00 -17.20
C GLY A 121 -9.67 7.98 -16.15
N THR A 122 -8.69 7.23 -15.60
CA THR A 122 -8.93 6.27 -14.52
C THR A 122 -9.37 6.99 -13.24
N GLU A 123 -8.70 8.07 -12.85
CA GLU A 123 -9.06 8.87 -11.68
C GLU A 123 -10.46 9.46 -11.81
N ALA A 124 -10.80 10.04 -12.97
CA ALA A 124 -12.13 10.58 -13.22
C ALA A 124 -13.25 9.53 -13.15
N ALA A 125 -12.98 8.30 -13.63
CA ALA A 125 -13.93 7.20 -13.54
C ALA A 125 -14.14 6.74 -12.09
N TRP A 126 -13.08 6.66 -11.31
CA TRP A 126 -13.15 6.31 -9.89
C TRP A 126 -13.87 7.37 -9.06
N ALA A 127 -13.57 8.65 -9.28
CA ALA A 127 -14.19 9.76 -8.56
C ALA A 127 -15.73 9.75 -8.64
N LYS A 128 -16.30 9.23 -9.72
CA LYS A 128 -17.75 9.15 -9.90
C LYS A 128 -18.44 8.12 -9.02
N ILE A 129 -17.73 7.08 -8.58
CA ILE A 129 -18.35 5.92 -7.90
C ILE A 129 -17.79 5.66 -6.52
N ILE A 130 -16.69 6.31 -6.14
CA ILE A 130 -15.94 5.91 -4.95
C ILE A 130 -16.73 6.09 -3.65
N ASP A 131 -17.55 7.11 -3.54
CA ASP A 131 -18.39 7.33 -2.35
C ASP A 131 -19.35 6.15 -2.15
N ARG A 132 -20.05 5.74 -3.21
CA ARG A 132 -20.95 4.59 -3.16
C ARG A 132 -20.20 3.28 -2.87
N ARG A 133 -19.00 3.11 -3.47
CA ARG A 133 -18.17 1.94 -3.22
C ARG A 133 -17.64 1.91 -1.77
N HIS A 134 -17.34 3.08 -1.22
CA HIS A 134 -16.88 3.25 0.17
C HIS A 134 -17.94 2.83 1.21
N GLU A 135 -19.22 3.04 0.92
CA GLU A 135 -20.34 2.59 1.78
C GLU A 135 -20.38 1.05 1.93
N MET A 136 -19.93 0.32 0.92
CA MET A 136 -19.88 -1.16 0.95
C MET A 136 -18.64 -1.72 1.64
N SER A 137 -17.53 -1.01 1.54
CA SER A 137 -16.25 -1.38 2.13
C SER A 137 -15.36 -0.13 2.15
N PRO A 138 -14.76 0.22 3.29
CA PRO A 138 -13.90 1.39 3.35
C PRO A 138 -12.72 1.25 2.40
N LEU A 139 -12.38 2.34 1.70
CA LEU A 139 -11.13 2.50 0.98
C LEU A 139 -10.15 3.22 1.91
N LEU A 140 -9.03 2.59 2.22
CA LEU A 140 -7.99 3.24 3.02
C LEU A 140 -7.31 4.36 2.23
N THR A 141 -6.88 4.05 1.02
CA THR A 141 -6.26 5.01 0.09
C THR A 141 -6.31 4.52 -1.36
N ASN A 142 -6.19 5.45 -2.28
CA ASN A 142 -5.86 5.21 -3.68
C ASN A 142 -4.80 6.24 -4.09
N MET A 143 -3.69 5.78 -4.65
CA MET A 143 -2.52 6.60 -4.89
C MET A 143 -1.81 6.19 -6.18
N ALA A 144 -1.22 7.16 -6.89
CA ALA A 144 -0.46 6.94 -8.10
C ALA A 144 1.03 7.15 -7.86
N SER A 145 1.87 6.29 -8.47
CA SER A 145 3.33 6.43 -8.36
C SER A 145 3.82 7.73 -8.99
N ILE A 146 4.82 8.33 -8.37
CA ILE A 146 5.53 9.52 -8.89
C ILE A 146 6.96 9.18 -9.33
N GLU A 147 7.31 7.91 -9.35
CA GLU A 147 8.60 7.40 -9.80
C GLU A 147 8.64 7.27 -11.33
N GLU A 148 9.85 7.20 -11.88
CA GLU A 148 10.06 6.85 -13.29
C GLU A 148 9.62 5.41 -13.60
N GLY A 149 9.30 5.14 -14.86
CA GLY A 149 8.86 3.85 -15.35
C GLY A 149 7.34 3.77 -15.56
N PRO A 150 6.80 2.55 -15.71
CA PRO A 150 5.37 2.37 -15.89
C PRO A 150 4.60 2.91 -14.70
N GLN A 151 3.67 3.85 -14.94
CA GLN A 151 2.87 4.44 -13.88
C GLN A 151 2.02 3.38 -13.19
N LYS A 152 2.11 3.33 -11.87
CA LYS A 152 1.34 2.41 -11.03
C LYS A 152 0.27 3.18 -10.27
N MET A 153 -0.86 2.52 -10.07
CA MET A 153 -1.91 2.94 -9.17
C MET A 153 -2.06 1.86 -8.10
N VAL A 154 -1.92 2.24 -6.83
CA VAL A 154 -2.12 1.33 -5.69
C VAL A 154 -3.33 1.78 -4.91
N HIS A 155 -4.25 0.85 -4.64
CA HIS A 155 -5.37 1.09 -3.74
C HIS A 155 -5.46 -0.02 -2.70
N ILE A 156 -5.73 0.40 -1.46
CA ILE A 156 -5.68 -0.46 -0.28
C ILE A 156 -7.06 -0.51 0.35
N TRP A 157 -7.56 -1.73 0.56
CA TRP A 157 -8.87 -2.02 1.11
C TRP A 157 -8.74 -2.86 2.38
N PRO A 158 -9.10 -2.32 3.55
CA PRO A 158 -9.18 -3.09 4.78
C PRO A 158 -10.47 -3.89 4.87
N TYR A 159 -10.40 -5.05 5.52
CA TYR A 159 -11.54 -5.93 5.76
C TYR A 159 -11.44 -6.59 7.15
N GLN A 160 -12.60 -6.80 7.76
CA GLN A 160 -12.68 -7.54 9.02
C GLN A 160 -12.49 -9.04 8.81
N THR A 161 -13.02 -9.56 7.70
CA THR A 161 -12.90 -10.98 7.33
C THR A 161 -12.79 -11.12 5.80
N ILE A 162 -12.34 -12.28 5.35
CA ILE A 162 -12.30 -12.63 3.92
C ILE A 162 -13.70 -12.69 3.33
N GLU A 163 -14.69 -13.18 4.11
CA GLU A 163 -16.09 -13.25 3.70
C GLU A 163 -16.66 -11.85 3.46
N SER A 164 -16.34 -10.87 4.33
CA SER A 164 -16.78 -9.48 4.16
C SER A 164 -16.21 -8.85 2.88
N ARG A 165 -14.95 -9.18 2.52
CA ARG A 165 -14.36 -8.80 1.24
C ARG A 165 -15.14 -9.39 0.06
N VAL A 166 -15.44 -10.69 0.11
CA VAL A 166 -16.16 -11.38 -0.98
C VAL A 166 -17.55 -10.76 -1.15
N ALA A 167 -18.27 -10.54 -0.05
CA ALA A 167 -19.62 -9.96 -0.04
C ALA A 167 -19.62 -8.54 -0.62
N ALA A 168 -18.72 -7.66 -0.16
CA ALA A 168 -18.61 -6.29 -0.63
C ALA A 168 -18.30 -6.21 -2.14
N ARG A 169 -17.42 -7.07 -2.64
CA ARG A 169 -17.08 -7.14 -4.07
C ARG A 169 -18.25 -7.66 -4.91
N ALA A 170 -18.93 -8.69 -4.45
CA ALA A 170 -20.11 -9.25 -5.13
C ALA A 170 -21.23 -8.20 -5.22
N GLN A 171 -21.49 -7.47 -4.13
CA GLN A 171 -22.48 -6.40 -4.10
C GLN A 171 -22.14 -5.27 -5.08
N ALA A 172 -20.89 -4.79 -5.07
CA ALA A 172 -20.44 -3.74 -5.98
C ALA A 172 -20.55 -4.15 -7.46
N SER A 173 -20.25 -5.41 -7.77
CA SER A 173 -20.43 -5.96 -9.12
C SER A 173 -21.90 -6.07 -9.50
N LYS A 174 -22.77 -6.54 -8.60
CA LYS A 174 -24.21 -6.65 -8.82
C LYS A 174 -24.87 -5.29 -9.09
N GLU A 175 -24.40 -4.24 -8.41
CA GLU A 175 -24.88 -2.86 -8.63
C GLU A 175 -24.28 -2.20 -9.89
N GLY A 176 -23.35 -2.88 -10.59
CA GLY A 176 -22.72 -2.35 -11.81
C GLY A 176 -21.77 -1.17 -11.58
N ILE A 177 -21.40 -0.92 -10.32
CA ILE A 177 -20.48 0.17 -9.96
C ILE A 177 -19.02 -0.27 -9.95
N TRP A 178 -18.76 -1.58 -9.92
CA TRP A 178 -17.41 -2.11 -9.90
C TRP A 178 -17.19 -3.25 -10.90
N PRO A 179 -16.13 -3.24 -11.73
CA PRO A 179 -15.12 -2.16 -11.84
C PRO A 179 -15.73 -0.82 -12.27
N PRO A 180 -15.07 0.32 -11.97
CA PRO A 180 -15.57 1.64 -12.34
C PRO A 180 -15.88 1.70 -13.85
N PRO A 181 -17.10 2.07 -14.25
CA PRO A 181 -17.44 2.20 -15.67
C PRO A 181 -16.49 3.17 -16.38
N GLY A 182 -15.86 2.72 -17.47
CA GLY A 182 -14.87 3.49 -18.24
C GLY A 182 -13.46 3.57 -17.61
N GLY A 183 -13.26 3.00 -16.41
CA GLY A 183 -11.98 3.08 -15.68
C GLY A 183 -10.96 2.00 -16.03
N SER A 184 -11.33 0.97 -16.78
CA SER A 184 -10.45 -0.19 -17.06
C SER A 184 -9.66 -0.08 -18.36
N GLY A 185 -10.03 0.82 -19.27
CA GLY A 185 -9.45 0.92 -20.61
C GLY A 185 -7.96 1.28 -20.65
N SER A 186 -7.45 1.84 -19.55
CA SER A 186 -6.03 2.22 -19.41
C SER A 186 -5.22 1.26 -18.53
N LEU A 187 -5.78 0.15 -18.09
CA LEU A 187 -5.10 -0.79 -17.21
C LEU A 187 -4.42 -1.88 -18.04
N THR A 188 -3.12 -2.08 -17.83
CA THR A 188 -2.30 -3.05 -18.58
C THR A 188 -1.89 -4.25 -17.75
N ASN A 189 -1.79 -4.11 -16.42
CA ASN A 189 -1.51 -5.21 -15.50
C ASN A 189 -2.25 -4.96 -14.19
N LEU A 190 -2.84 -6.02 -13.63
CA LEU A 190 -3.62 -5.97 -12.39
C LEU A 190 -3.11 -7.05 -11.44
N GLN A 191 -2.58 -6.62 -10.31
CA GLN A 191 -2.14 -7.51 -9.22
C GLN A 191 -3.00 -7.27 -7.99
N SER A 192 -3.23 -8.32 -7.22
CA SER A 192 -3.95 -8.25 -5.95
C SER A 192 -3.26 -9.17 -4.96
N GLU A 193 -2.87 -8.62 -3.82
CA GLU A 193 -2.21 -9.35 -2.74
C GLU A 193 -2.95 -9.06 -1.44
N LEU A 194 -2.99 -10.06 -0.57
CA LEU A 194 -3.58 -9.93 0.76
C LEU A 194 -2.48 -9.86 1.80
N PHE A 195 -2.54 -8.84 2.61
CA PHE A 195 -1.67 -8.62 3.75
C PHE A 195 -2.46 -8.69 5.05
N VAL A 196 -1.78 -9.03 6.14
CA VAL A 196 -2.31 -8.98 7.50
C VAL A 196 -1.55 -7.89 8.26
N ALA A 197 -2.29 -7.05 8.99
CA ALA A 197 -1.68 -6.03 9.83
C ALA A 197 -0.85 -6.69 10.94
N THR A 198 0.39 -6.22 11.13
CA THR A 198 1.23 -6.69 12.23
C THR A 198 0.75 -6.12 13.57
N ALA A 199 1.12 -6.76 14.67
CA ALA A 199 0.75 -6.31 16.01
C ALA A 199 1.26 -4.90 16.36
N PHE A 200 2.32 -4.45 15.69
CA PHE A 200 2.93 -3.12 15.88
C PHE A 200 2.48 -2.08 14.83
N SER A 201 1.59 -2.45 13.90
CA SER A 201 1.01 -1.53 12.92
C SER A 201 0.10 -0.51 13.61
N ASP A 202 0.09 0.75 13.11
CA ASP A 202 -0.86 1.78 13.54
C ASP A 202 -2.22 1.66 12.81
N LEU A 203 -2.24 0.88 11.73
CA LEU A 203 -3.43 0.44 11.01
C LEU A 203 -3.69 -1.03 11.36
N LYS A 204 -4.81 -1.32 12.04
CA LYS A 204 -5.18 -2.66 12.53
C LYS A 204 -6.57 -3.03 12.07
#